data_154f2f62366d12646f526eadfa8eab14
#
_entry.id   154f2f62366d12646f526eadfa8eab14
#
_cell.length_a   1.000
_cell.length_b   1.000
_cell.length_c   1.000
_cell.angle_alpha   90.00
_cell.angle_beta   90.00
_cell.angle_gamma   90.00
#
_symmetry.space_group_name_H-M   'P 1'
#
loop_
_entity.id
_entity.type
_entity.pdbx_description
1 polymer ?
#
loop_
_entity_poly.entity_id
_entity_poly.type
_entity_poly.pdbx_seq_one_letter_code
_entity_poly.pdbx_strand_id
1 'polypeptide(L)'
;HLEGCICVPIDPETNVTRLERIIDCAAPSMIIGELRNKGGHEVLPFTEIGFDKDFDVVFPQERDIADLLFTTGTTGMPKGVVLSYSNQLSAANNINTFIGNTSEDIELLALPISHSFGLGRLRCVLAKGATLVLLGSFASMKRFFGEIERCRVTGFGMVPASWAYIAKMSADRIARYASQLRYIEIG
;
A
#
# COMPACT_ATOMS: atom_id res chain seq x y z
N HIS A 1 -2.31 9.58 11.07
CA HIS A 1 -3.78 9.55 11.31
C HIS A 1 -4.16 9.88 12.77
N LEU A 2 -3.42 9.43 13.75
CA LEU A 2 -3.73 9.70 15.16
C LEU A 2 -3.56 11.17 15.59
N GLU A 3 -2.99 11.99 14.74
CA GLU A 3 -2.89 13.45 14.89
C GLU A 3 -3.90 14.21 14.01
N GLY A 4 -4.91 13.51 13.49
CA GLY A 4 -5.93 14.10 12.61
C GLY A 4 -5.44 14.40 11.19
N CYS A 5 -4.27 13.92 10.79
CA CYS A 5 -3.70 14.17 9.48
C CYS A 5 -4.36 13.32 8.39
N ILE A 6 -4.64 13.93 7.23
CA ILE A 6 -5.04 13.24 6.00
C ILE A 6 -3.77 12.79 5.27
N CYS A 7 -3.69 11.50 4.95
CA CYS A 7 -2.54 10.95 4.23
C CYS A 7 -2.73 11.05 2.71
N VAL A 8 -1.67 11.48 2.03
CA VAL A 8 -1.59 11.52 0.56
C VAL A 8 -0.42 10.65 0.12
N PRO A 9 -0.61 9.33 -0.05
CA PRO A 9 0.47 8.44 -0.44
C PRO A 9 0.89 8.68 -1.89
N ILE A 10 2.18 8.91 -2.12
CA ILE A 10 2.75 9.20 -3.42
C ILE A 10 3.87 8.20 -3.71
N ASP A 11 3.94 7.72 -4.95
CA ASP A 11 5.05 6.89 -5.41
C ASP A 11 6.33 7.73 -5.49
N PRO A 12 7.45 7.31 -4.88
CA PRO A 12 8.71 8.06 -4.92
C PRO A 12 9.27 8.23 -6.33
N GLU A 13 8.85 7.40 -7.29
CA GLU A 13 9.20 7.48 -8.70
C GLU A 13 8.29 8.45 -9.49
N THR A 14 7.33 9.10 -8.84
CA THR A 14 6.42 10.05 -9.50
C THR A 14 7.22 11.15 -10.19
N ASN A 15 6.95 11.40 -11.47
CA ASN A 15 7.62 12.49 -12.21
C ASN A 15 7.24 13.87 -11.66
N VAL A 16 8.14 14.85 -11.84
CA VAL A 16 8.03 16.20 -11.26
C VAL A 16 6.71 16.86 -11.63
N THR A 17 6.34 16.87 -12.91
CA THR A 17 5.11 17.54 -13.38
C THR A 17 3.85 16.98 -12.72
N ARG A 18 3.79 15.67 -12.52
CA ARG A 18 2.68 15.02 -11.82
C ARG A 18 2.71 15.34 -10.33
N LEU A 19 3.89 15.31 -9.72
CA LEU A 19 4.09 15.64 -8.32
C LEU A 19 3.62 17.06 -8.01
N GLU A 20 4.05 18.05 -8.80
CA GLU A 20 3.62 19.45 -8.67
C GLU A 20 2.11 19.59 -8.72
N ARG A 21 1.45 18.95 -9.68
CA ARG A 21 -0.02 18.97 -9.80
C ARG A 21 -0.72 18.34 -8.58
N ILE A 22 -0.14 17.28 -8.02
CA ILE A 22 -0.68 16.64 -6.82
C ILE A 22 -0.52 17.59 -5.62
N ILE A 23 0.65 18.20 -5.46
CA ILE A 23 0.94 19.15 -4.39
C ILE A 23 0.02 20.36 -4.50
N ASP A 24 -0.14 20.94 -5.68
CA ASP A 24 -1.04 22.07 -5.91
C ASP A 24 -2.50 21.74 -5.55
N CYS A 25 -2.94 20.54 -5.89
CA CYS A 25 -4.30 20.09 -5.62
C CYS A 25 -4.53 19.72 -4.14
N ALA A 26 -3.58 19.04 -3.52
CA ALA A 26 -3.69 18.56 -2.14
C ALA A 26 -3.34 19.64 -1.11
N ALA A 27 -2.51 20.62 -1.50
CA ALA A 27 -1.98 21.67 -0.62
C ALA A 27 -1.49 21.12 0.74
N PRO A 28 -0.55 20.15 0.73
CA PRO A 28 -0.14 19.46 1.95
C PRO A 28 0.59 20.42 2.90
N SER A 29 0.36 20.25 4.20
CA SER A 29 1.09 21.00 5.23
C SER A 29 2.53 20.51 5.39
N MET A 30 2.82 19.24 5.00
CA MET A 30 4.13 18.62 5.12
C MET A 30 4.29 17.53 4.07
N ILE A 31 5.50 17.39 3.53
CA ILE A 31 5.89 16.28 2.66
C ILE A 31 6.96 15.47 3.37
N ILE A 32 6.73 14.17 3.52
CA ILE A 32 7.62 13.26 4.26
C ILE A 32 8.10 12.16 3.32
N GLY A 33 9.38 11.84 3.38
CA GLY A 33 9.94 10.70 2.67
C GLY A 33 11.20 11.00 1.87
N GLU A 34 11.48 10.14 0.91
CA GLU A 34 12.59 10.28 -0.04
C GLU A 34 12.02 10.35 -1.46
N LEU A 35 11.87 11.55 -1.97
CA LEU A 35 11.46 11.77 -3.35
C LEU A 35 12.70 11.92 -4.24
N ARG A 36 12.78 11.18 -5.34
CA ARG A 36 13.86 11.33 -6.34
C ARG A 36 13.83 12.71 -6.98
N ASN A 37 12.64 13.24 -7.24
CA ASN A 37 12.44 14.55 -7.84
C ASN A 37 11.60 15.41 -6.89
N LYS A 38 12.22 16.37 -6.22
CA LYS A 38 11.58 17.20 -5.20
C LYS A 38 10.80 18.40 -5.77
N GLY A 39 11.00 18.75 -7.06
CA GLY A 39 10.31 19.89 -7.69
C GLY A 39 10.50 21.22 -6.95
N GLY A 40 11.58 21.40 -6.20
CA GLY A 40 11.81 22.58 -5.36
C GLY A 40 11.08 22.59 -4.01
N HIS A 41 10.31 21.54 -3.69
CA HIS A 41 9.61 21.41 -2.40
C HIS A 41 10.53 20.94 -1.29
N GLU A 42 10.30 21.43 -0.08
CA GLU A 42 10.93 20.92 1.12
C GLU A 42 10.33 19.55 1.48
N VAL A 43 11.19 18.58 1.70
CA VAL A 43 10.81 17.21 2.05
C VAL A 43 11.52 16.81 3.32
N LEU A 44 10.76 16.50 4.35
CA LEU A 44 11.29 15.99 5.61
C LEU A 44 11.69 14.51 5.43
N PRO A 45 12.96 14.14 5.55
CA PRO A 45 13.38 12.76 5.45
C PRO A 45 12.88 11.93 6.64
N PHE A 46 12.62 10.63 6.42
CA PHE A 46 12.16 9.73 7.49
C PHE A 46 13.10 9.70 8.70
N THR A 47 14.39 9.93 8.50
CA THR A 47 15.41 9.95 9.56
C THR A 47 15.30 11.15 10.50
N GLU A 48 14.60 12.19 10.09
CA GLU A 48 14.39 13.42 10.87
C GLU A 48 13.04 13.46 11.59
N ILE A 49 12.22 12.42 11.41
CA ILE A 49 10.94 12.30 12.11
C ILE A 49 11.23 11.94 13.57
N GLY A 50 10.98 12.89 14.47
CA GLY A 50 10.99 12.63 15.90
C GLY A 50 9.75 11.87 16.34
N PHE A 51 9.90 11.02 17.35
CA PHE A 51 8.76 10.42 18.05
C PHE A 51 8.64 11.14 19.39
N ASP A 52 7.66 12.04 19.48
CA ASP A 52 7.26 12.59 20.76
C ASP A 52 6.43 11.54 21.51
N LYS A 53 6.75 11.28 22.76
CA LYS A 53 6.04 10.30 23.58
C LYS A 53 4.83 10.89 24.28
N ASP A 54 4.73 12.21 24.32
CA ASP A 54 3.75 12.96 25.09
C ASP A 54 2.75 13.70 24.19
N PHE A 55 2.32 13.12 23.06
CA PHE A 55 1.28 13.71 22.25
C PHE A 55 -0.10 13.15 22.60
N ASP A 56 -1.11 14.03 22.58
CA ASP A 56 -2.51 13.65 22.75
C ASP A 56 -3.01 12.92 21.50
N VAL A 57 -3.36 11.64 21.66
CA VAL A 57 -3.93 10.85 20.57
C VAL A 57 -5.36 11.30 20.31
N VAL A 58 -5.63 11.81 19.12
CA VAL A 58 -6.97 12.14 18.66
C VAL A 58 -7.49 11.01 17.78
N PHE A 59 -8.46 10.25 18.28
CA PHE A 59 -9.12 9.23 17.47
C PHE A 59 -10.11 9.89 16.49
N PRO A 60 -9.94 9.66 15.16
CA PRO A 60 -10.83 10.20 14.17
C PRO A 60 -12.21 9.57 14.23
N GLN A 61 -13.22 10.31 13.75
CA GLN A 61 -14.57 9.78 13.55
C GLN A 61 -14.63 8.99 12.24
N GLU A 62 -15.58 8.07 12.11
CA GLU A 62 -15.75 7.24 10.91
C GLU A 62 -15.91 8.03 9.62
N ARG A 63 -16.53 9.21 9.68
CA ARG A 63 -16.77 10.09 8.54
C ARG A 63 -15.60 11.01 8.20
N ASP A 64 -14.60 11.11 9.07
CA ASP A 64 -13.45 11.96 8.82
C ASP A 64 -12.65 11.44 7.64
N ILE A 65 -12.02 12.35 6.91
CA ILE A 65 -11.20 11.99 5.77
C ILE A 65 -9.91 11.35 6.27
N ALA A 66 -9.62 10.16 5.79
CA ALA A 66 -8.41 9.43 6.11
C ALA A 66 -7.32 9.63 5.05
N ASP A 67 -7.69 9.47 3.77
CA ASP A 67 -6.71 9.56 2.68
C ASP A 67 -7.26 10.35 1.49
N LEU A 68 -6.31 10.87 0.72
CA LEU A 68 -6.52 11.40 -0.61
C LEU A 68 -5.65 10.63 -1.60
N LEU A 69 -6.26 9.79 -2.44
CA LEU A 69 -5.56 8.99 -3.43
C LEU A 69 -5.67 9.60 -4.83
N PHE A 70 -4.53 9.79 -5.49
CA PHE A 70 -4.51 10.36 -6.84
C PHE A 70 -4.47 9.31 -7.93
N THR A 71 -5.47 9.31 -8.79
CA THR A 71 -5.53 8.45 -9.98
C THR A 71 -4.90 9.15 -11.20
N THR A 72 -4.53 8.36 -12.21
CA THR A 72 -3.90 8.90 -13.45
C THR A 72 -4.82 9.76 -14.31
N GLY A 73 -6.14 9.70 -14.11
CA GLY A 73 -7.12 10.48 -14.86
C GLY A 73 -6.99 10.36 -16.39
N THR A 74 -8.05 10.15 -17.11
CA THR A 74 -8.05 10.08 -18.59
C THR A 74 -7.73 11.42 -19.28
N THR A 75 -7.82 12.54 -18.55
CA THR A 75 -7.59 13.91 -19.03
C THR A 75 -6.15 14.40 -18.77
N GLY A 76 -5.26 13.54 -18.28
CA GLY A 76 -3.87 13.91 -17.93
C GLY A 76 -3.73 14.73 -16.63
N MET A 77 -4.83 15.16 -16.03
CA MET A 77 -4.82 15.80 -14.71
C MET A 77 -5.07 14.75 -13.62
N PRO A 78 -4.27 14.74 -12.54
CA PRO A 78 -4.52 13.87 -11.42
C PRO A 78 -5.88 14.18 -10.80
N LYS A 79 -6.67 13.12 -10.51
CA LYS A 79 -7.94 13.27 -9.79
C LYS A 79 -7.74 12.72 -8.38
N GLY A 80 -7.99 13.55 -7.37
CA GLY A 80 -7.96 13.15 -5.97
C GLY A 80 -9.25 12.46 -5.58
N VAL A 81 -9.14 11.24 -5.10
CA VAL A 81 -10.25 10.46 -4.53
C VAL A 81 -10.16 10.55 -3.03
N VAL A 82 -11.19 11.13 -2.42
CA VAL A 82 -11.30 11.32 -0.96
C VAL A 82 -11.87 10.05 -0.35
N LEU A 83 -11.17 9.50 0.64
CA LEU A 83 -11.59 8.30 1.36
C LEU A 83 -11.73 8.59 2.85
N SER A 84 -12.90 8.29 3.42
CA SER A 84 -13.12 8.37 4.86
C SER A 84 -12.61 7.12 5.58
N TYR A 85 -12.47 7.19 6.91
CA TYR A 85 -12.15 6.03 7.74
C TYR A 85 -13.18 4.91 7.57
N SER A 86 -14.48 5.24 7.48
CA SER A 86 -15.52 4.24 7.24
C SER A 86 -15.39 3.54 5.90
N ASN A 87 -15.01 4.26 4.82
CA ASN A 87 -14.77 3.65 3.52
C ASN A 87 -13.66 2.60 3.60
N GLN A 88 -12.57 2.95 4.27
CA GLN A 88 -11.40 2.08 4.38
C GLN A 88 -11.65 0.87 5.27
N LEU A 89 -12.31 1.09 6.42
CA LEU A 89 -12.65 0.01 7.34
C LEU A 89 -13.62 -0.97 6.70
N SER A 90 -14.66 -0.47 6.01
CA SER A 90 -15.62 -1.29 5.31
C SER A 90 -14.95 -2.12 4.20
N ALA A 91 -14.07 -1.51 3.41
CA ALA A 91 -13.33 -2.21 2.36
C ALA A 91 -12.44 -3.31 2.95
N ALA A 92 -11.65 -2.99 3.98
CA ALA A 92 -10.78 -3.97 4.64
C ALA A 92 -11.58 -5.13 5.28
N ASN A 93 -12.71 -4.83 5.93
CA ASN A 93 -13.57 -5.84 6.52
C ASN A 93 -14.20 -6.75 5.46
N ASN A 94 -14.69 -6.19 4.35
CA ASN A 94 -15.27 -6.97 3.25
C ASN A 94 -14.24 -7.90 2.63
N ILE A 95 -13.04 -7.40 2.31
CA ILE A 95 -11.96 -8.19 1.74
C ILE A 95 -11.52 -9.29 2.72
N ASN A 96 -11.30 -8.94 3.98
CA ASN A 96 -10.90 -9.90 5.01
C ASN A 96 -11.95 -10.99 5.23
N THR A 97 -13.23 -10.64 5.17
CA THR A 97 -14.33 -11.60 5.30
C THR A 97 -14.38 -12.54 4.11
N PHE A 98 -14.24 -12.00 2.89
CA PHE A 98 -14.27 -12.80 1.66
C PHE A 98 -13.10 -13.79 1.57
N ILE A 99 -11.88 -13.33 1.88
CA ILE A 99 -10.66 -14.16 1.84
C ILE A 99 -10.60 -15.09 3.06
N GLY A 100 -11.25 -14.73 4.17
CA GLY A 100 -11.14 -15.42 5.45
C GLY A 100 -9.79 -15.15 6.12
N ASN A 101 -9.28 -13.91 6.04
CA ASN A 101 -8.02 -13.54 6.68
C ASN A 101 -8.09 -13.62 8.20
N THR A 102 -7.01 -14.05 8.82
CA THR A 102 -6.83 -14.20 10.26
C THR A 102 -5.52 -13.58 10.73
N SER A 103 -5.29 -13.51 12.05
CA SER A 103 -4.00 -13.09 12.62
C SER A 103 -2.84 -14.04 12.32
N GLU A 104 -3.14 -15.29 11.95
CA GLU A 104 -2.14 -16.31 11.58
C GLU A 104 -1.58 -16.11 10.17
N ASP A 105 -2.21 -15.25 9.36
CA ASP A 105 -1.77 -15.05 7.99
C ASP A 105 -0.46 -14.25 7.92
N ILE A 106 0.34 -14.63 6.92
CA ILE A 106 1.58 -13.95 6.56
C ILE A 106 1.44 -13.52 5.11
N GLU A 107 1.20 -12.23 4.90
CA GLU A 107 0.97 -11.68 3.56
C GLU A 107 2.23 -11.05 2.98
N LEU A 108 2.54 -11.40 1.73
CA LEU A 108 3.61 -10.77 0.96
C LEU A 108 3.04 -9.61 0.15
N LEU A 109 3.46 -8.39 0.48
CA LEU A 109 3.06 -7.17 -0.22
C LEU A 109 4.13 -6.73 -1.21
N ALA A 110 3.86 -6.92 -2.50
CA ALA A 110 4.69 -6.47 -3.62
C ALA A 110 4.01 -5.36 -4.44
N LEU A 111 2.84 -4.91 -4.00
CA LEU A 111 2.10 -3.81 -4.62
C LEU A 111 2.51 -2.47 -3.99
N PRO A 112 2.57 -1.38 -4.79
CA PRO A 112 2.84 -0.05 -4.25
C PRO A 112 1.72 0.39 -3.29
N ILE A 113 2.07 0.86 -2.11
CA ILE A 113 1.12 1.43 -1.15
C ILE A 113 0.62 2.83 -1.55
N SER A 114 1.19 3.44 -2.57
CA SER A 114 0.70 4.65 -3.21
C SER A 114 -0.57 4.43 -4.04
N HIS A 115 -0.97 3.18 -4.28
CA HIS A 115 -2.18 2.79 -4.98
C HIS A 115 -3.18 2.10 -4.05
N SER A 116 -4.47 2.25 -4.35
CA SER A 116 -5.58 1.73 -3.54
C SER A 116 -5.47 0.23 -3.25
N PHE A 117 -5.02 -0.58 -4.21
CA PHE A 117 -4.90 -2.02 -4.02
C PHE A 117 -3.82 -2.36 -2.98
N GLY A 118 -2.58 -1.86 -3.16
CA GLY A 118 -1.51 -2.12 -2.20
C GLY A 118 -1.79 -1.55 -0.81
N LEU A 119 -2.32 -0.33 -0.74
CA LEU A 119 -2.71 0.29 0.53
C LEU A 119 -3.89 -0.44 1.20
N GLY A 120 -4.84 -0.95 0.40
CA GLY A 120 -5.94 -1.78 0.88
C GLY A 120 -5.44 -3.08 1.51
N ARG A 121 -4.48 -3.76 0.87
CA ARG A 121 -3.87 -4.99 1.43
C ARG A 121 -3.14 -4.74 2.73
N LEU A 122 -2.33 -3.66 2.80
CA LEU A 122 -1.69 -3.23 4.06
C LEU A 122 -2.73 -3.11 5.20
N ARG A 123 -3.86 -2.46 4.93
CA ARG A 123 -4.93 -2.27 5.92
C ARG A 123 -5.61 -3.56 6.31
N CYS A 124 -5.84 -4.46 5.36
CA CYS A 124 -6.39 -5.79 5.64
C CYS A 124 -5.53 -6.55 6.65
N VAL A 125 -4.22 -6.54 6.46
CA VAL A 125 -3.26 -7.19 7.35
C VAL A 125 -3.27 -6.55 8.73
N LEU A 126 -3.18 -5.22 8.80
CA LEU A 126 -3.20 -4.49 10.08
C LEU A 126 -4.50 -4.70 10.85
N ALA A 127 -5.66 -4.66 10.16
CA ALA A 127 -6.97 -4.87 10.78
C ALA A 127 -7.15 -6.27 11.38
N LYS A 128 -6.38 -7.25 10.93
CA LYS A 128 -6.39 -8.63 11.47
C LYS A 128 -5.26 -8.91 12.47
N GLY A 129 -4.34 -7.98 12.65
CA GLY A 129 -3.13 -8.24 13.43
C GLY A 129 -2.24 -9.32 12.81
N ALA A 130 -2.32 -9.49 11.49
CA ALA A 130 -1.55 -10.47 10.74
C ALA A 130 -0.12 -9.97 10.44
N THR A 131 0.73 -10.82 9.89
CA THR A 131 2.11 -10.48 9.55
C THR A 131 2.22 -9.97 8.11
N LEU A 132 2.94 -8.85 7.92
CA LEU A 132 3.23 -8.28 6.62
C LEU A 132 4.69 -8.46 6.24
N VAL A 133 4.94 -9.02 5.04
CA VAL A 133 6.27 -9.11 4.43
C VAL A 133 6.33 -8.11 3.28
N LEU A 134 7.15 -7.06 3.41
CA LEU A 134 7.29 -6.02 2.39
C LEU A 134 8.33 -6.43 1.35
N LEU A 135 7.90 -6.66 0.11
CA LEU A 135 8.78 -6.98 -1.01
C LEU A 135 9.12 -5.74 -1.87
N GLY A 136 8.20 -4.79 -1.97
CA GLY A 136 8.30 -3.57 -2.76
C GLY A 136 7.92 -3.74 -4.23
N SER A 137 8.33 -4.82 -4.89
CA SER A 137 7.92 -5.10 -6.28
C SER A 137 8.10 -6.56 -6.67
N PHE A 138 7.43 -6.99 -7.75
CA PHE A 138 7.62 -8.30 -8.38
C PHE A 138 8.83 -8.37 -9.34
N ALA A 139 9.67 -7.36 -9.40
CA ALA A 139 10.76 -7.28 -10.39
C ALA A 139 11.80 -8.42 -10.28
N SER A 140 11.96 -9.00 -9.09
CA SER A 140 12.89 -10.11 -8.87
C SER A 140 12.17 -11.39 -8.48
N MET A 141 12.04 -12.34 -9.40
CA MET A 141 11.47 -13.66 -9.13
C MET A 141 12.25 -14.43 -8.07
N LYS A 142 13.58 -14.28 -8.06
CA LYS A 142 14.42 -14.92 -7.04
C LYS A 142 14.04 -14.43 -5.64
N ARG A 143 13.89 -13.13 -5.48
CA ARG A 143 13.52 -12.51 -4.21
C ARG A 143 12.09 -12.85 -3.82
N PHE A 144 11.15 -12.78 -4.77
CA PHE A 144 9.74 -13.13 -4.55
C PHE A 144 9.57 -14.54 -3.98
N PHE A 145 10.12 -15.56 -4.65
CA PHE A 145 10.03 -16.94 -4.17
C PHE A 145 10.86 -17.18 -2.91
N GLY A 146 11.99 -16.48 -2.77
CA GLY A 146 12.80 -16.54 -1.55
C GLY A 146 12.05 -16.06 -0.31
N GLU A 147 11.29 -14.98 -0.42
CA GLU A 147 10.48 -14.47 0.69
C GLU A 147 9.27 -15.38 0.98
N ILE A 148 8.62 -15.95 -0.05
CA ILE A 148 7.55 -16.94 0.16
C ILE A 148 8.05 -18.11 1.01
N GLU A 149 9.23 -18.62 0.70
CA GLU A 149 9.82 -19.76 1.40
C GLU A 149 10.31 -19.37 2.80
N ARG A 150 11.13 -18.32 2.89
CA ARG A 150 11.74 -17.86 4.14
C ARG A 150 10.73 -17.45 5.20
N CYS A 151 9.70 -16.70 4.79
CA CYS A 151 8.69 -16.18 5.70
C CYS A 151 7.45 -17.07 5.83
N ARG A 152 7.37 -18.19 5.11
CA ARG A 152 6.19 -19.07 5.12
C ARG A 152 4.91 -18.33 4.74
N VAL A 153 5.00 -17.47 3.71
CA VAL A 153 3.89 -16.63 3.24
C VAL A 153 2.64 -17.45 2.96
N THR A 154 1.50 -17.01 3.49
CA THR A 154 0.20 -17.71 3.31
C THR A 154 -0.65 -17.10 2.21
N GLY A 155 -0.34 -15.87 1.77
CA GLY A 155 -1.08 -15.21 0.70
C GLY A 155 -0.42 -13.95 0.19
N PHE A 156 -0.88 -13.48 -0.98
CA PHE A 156 -0.45 -12.21 -1.57
C PHE A 156 -1.45 -11.70 -2.60
N GLY A 157 -1.44 -10.36 -2.81
CA GLY A 157 -2.17 -9.71 -3.88
C GLY A 157 -1.27 -9.37 -5.07
N MET A 158 -1.81 -9.41 -6.30
CA MET A 158 -1.10 -9.00 -7.50
C MET A 158 -2.05 -8.49 -8.59
N VAL A 159 -1.50 -7.72 -9.52
CA VAL A 159 -2.23 -7.33 -10.74
C VAL A 159 -2.11 -8.43 -11.81
N PRO A 160 -3.08 -8.51 -12.76
CA PRO A 160 -3.07 -9.54 -13.81
C PRO A 160 -1.77 -9.61 -14.61
N ALA A 161 -1.12 -8.47 -14.87
CA ALA A 161 0.16 -8.42 -15.57
C ALA A 161 1.29 -9.13 -14.79
N SER A 162 1.32 -8.96 -13.47
CA SER A 162 2.28 -9.66 -12.60
C SER A 162 2.03 -11.16 -12.57
N TRP A 163 0.75 -11.57 -12.51
CA TRP A 163 0.38 -12.98 -12.62
C TRP A 163 0.84 -13.60 -13.93
N ALA A 164 0.55 -12.94 -15.06
CA ALA A 164 0.98 -13.41 -16.39
C ALA A 164 2.51 -13.55 -16.47
N TYR A 165 3.25 -12.60 -15.87
CA TYR A 165 4.71 -12.66 -15.81
C TYR A 165 5.20 -13.86 -14.98
N ILE A 166 4.65 -14.08 -13.79
CA ILE A 166 5.00 -15.22 -12.93
C ILE A 166 4.67 -16.54 -13.64
N ALA A 167 3.48 -16.66 -14.22
CA ALA A 167 3.04 -17.85 -14.94
C ALA A 167 3.97 -18.19 -16.12
N LYS A 168 4.41 -17.17 -16.88
CA LYS A 168 5.32 -17.34 -18.00
C LYS A 168 6.74 -17.74 -17.58
N MET A 169 7.24 -17.11 -16.50
CA MET A 169 8.66 -17.27 -16.11
C MET A 169 8.89 -18.42 -15.14
N SER A 170 7.85 -18.92 -14.48
CA SER A 170 8.02 -19.89 -13.39
C SER A 170 6.77 -20.75 -13.16
N ALA A 171 6.05 -21.12 -14.24
CA ALA A 171 4.73 -21.75 -14.21
C ALA A 171 4.55 -22.85 -13.14
N ASP A 172 5.53 -23.74 -13.01
CA ASP A 172 5.44 -24.86 -12.07
C ASP A 172 5.94 -24.52 -10.65
N ARG A 173 6.63 -23.40 -10.50
CA ARG A 173 7.25 -23.08 -9.22
C ARG A 173 6.24 -22.63 -8.18
N ILE A 174 5.22 -21.86 -8.58
CA ILE A 174 4.16 -21.43 -7.66
C ILE A 174 3.38 -22.62 -7.12
N ALA A 175 3.17 -23.67 -7.92
CA ALA A 175 2.47 -24.88 -7.53
C ALA A 175 3.15 -25.62 -6.37
N ARG A 176 4.45 -25.47 -6.20
CA ARG A 176 5.19 -26.05 -5.06
C ARG A 176 4.74 -25.51 -3.71
N TYR A 177 4.12 -24.33 -3.69
CA TYR A 177 3.63 -23.70 -2.49
C TYR A 177 2.12 -23.84 -2.30
N ALA A 178 1.44 -24.67 -3.12
CA ALA A 178 0.00 -24.86 -3.07
C ALA A 178 -0.54 -25.31 -1.70
N SER A 179 0.23 -26.08 -0.94
CA SER A 179 -0.13 -26.49 0.42
C SER A 179 0.12 -25.42 1.49
N GLN A 180 0.88 -24.38 1.16
CA GLN A 180 1.25 -23.27 2.05
C GLN A 180 0.39 -22.04 1.78
N LEU A 181 0.16 -21.72 0.50
CA LEU A 181 -0.61 -20.55 0.08
C LEU A 181 -2.11 -20.81 0.25
N ARG A 182 -2.77 -19.98 1.01
CA ARG A 182 -4.22 -20.02 1.20
C ARG A 182 -4.97 -19.26 0.11
N TYR A 183 -4.38 -18.16 -0.36
CA TYR A 183 -4.97 -17.32 -1.40
C TYR A 183 -3.93 -16.61 -2.26
N ILE A 184 -4.36 -16.27 -3.47
CA ILE A 184 -3.74 -15.31 -4.38
C ILE A 184 -4.86 -14.40 -4.86
N GLU A 185 -4.83 -13.13 -4.49
CA GLU A 185 -5.80 -12.14 -4.95
C GLU A 185 -5.30 -11.49 -6.23
N ILE A 186 -6.15 -11.44 -7.26
CA ILE A 186 -5.83 -10.81 -8.55
C ILE A 186 -6.86 -9.72 -8.80
N GLY A 187 -6.43 -8.44 -8.85
CA GLY A 187 -7.29 -7.27 -8.99
C GLY A 187 -6.73 -6.19 -9.90
#